data_bbb2fc538f878a79619863d43f8777f9
#
_entry.id   bbb2fc538f878a79619863d43f8777f9
#
_cell.length_a   1.000
_cell.length_b   1.000
_cell.length_c   1.000
_cell.angle_alpha   90.00
_cell.angle_beta   90.00
_cell.angle_gamma   90.00
#
_symmetry.space_group_name_H-M   'P 1'
#
loop_
_entity.id
_entity.type
_entity.pdbx_description
1 polymer ?
#
loop_
_entity_poly.entity_id
_entity_poly.type
_entity_poly.pdbx_seq_one_letter_code
_entity_poly.pdbx_strand_id
1 'polypeptide(L)'
;MKKISYLILIVIILSGCENKEEQSKNNYIAYKNNLLEIDHYTKSIPLDIIVNLERKDNQTVDYQVLFQNPKENMHKIKAMVVNNYSNENIFPTIGLFDETEELLINSQEKNKLELSGTIETTKNISNLKLNLKVWIEYKNDAGEKKEIYYQV
;
A
#
# COMPACT_ATOMS: atom_id res chain seq x y z
N MET A 1 10.71 51.61 16.71
CA MET A 1 11.26 50.24 16.65
C MET A 1 10.25 49.10 16.94
N LYS A 2 8.92 49.30 16.69
CA LYS A 2 7.87 48.26 16.94
C LYS A 2 7.24 47.67 15.66
N LYS A 3 7.69 48.06 14.47
CA LYS A 3 7.08 47.57 13.19
C LYS A 3 7.84 46.46 12.48
N ILE A 4 9.03 46.06 12.94
CA ILE A 4 9.85 45.01 12.32
C ILE A 4 9.48 43.60 12.87
N SER A 5 8.91 43.55 14.08
CA SER A 5 8.57 42.26 14.72
C SER A 5 7.37 41.52 14.09
N TYR A 6 6.47 42.24 13.39
CA TYR A 6 5.30 41.65 12.75
C TYR A 6 5.60 41.03 11.37
N LEU A 7 6.67 41.45 10.70
CA LEU A 7 7.02 40.91 9.38
C LEU A 7 7.68 39.53 9.46
N ILE A 8 8.36 39.22 10.57
CA ILE A 8 9.03 37.92 10.78
C ILE A 8 8.03 36.84 11.12
N LEU A 9 6.90 37.18 11.76
CA LEU A 9 5.88 36.18 12.15
C LEU A 9 5.05 35.68 10.96
N ILE A 10 4.93 36.44 9.88
CA ILE A 10 4.15 36.07 8.68
C ILE A 10 4.93 35.08 7.78
N VAL A 11 6.27 35.14 7.79
CA VAL A 11 7.11 34.27 6.95
C VAL A 11 7.14 32.81 7.46
N ILE A 12 6.89 32.60 8.75
CA ILE A 12 6.91 31.24 9.34
C ILE A 12 5.65 30.43 9.02
N ILE A 13 4.54 31.07 8.65
CA ILE A 13 3.26 30.39 8.39
C ILE A 13 3.18 29.84 6.95
N LEU A 14 4.01 30.32 6.02
CA LEU A 14 3.99 29.89 4.62
C LEU A 14 4.85 28.65 4.30
N SER A 15 5.68 28.21 5.23
CA SER A 15 6.58 27.04 5.02
C SER A 15 5.98 25.70 5.45
N GLY A 16 4.71 25.64 5.87
CA GLY A 16 4.08 24.44 6.42
C GLY A 16 3.28 23.57 5.45
N CYS A 17 3.01 24.02 4.22
CA CYS A 17 2.10 23.33 3.29
C CYS A 17 2.79 22.53 2.16
N GLU A 18 4.05 22.75 1.87
CA GLU A 18 4.75 22.05 0.79
C GLU A 18 5.20 20.61 1.16
N ASN A 19 5.08 20.21 2.43
CA ASN A 19 5.82 19.06 2.94
C ASN A 19 5.06 17.71 2.88
N LYS A 20 3.72 17.70 2.76
CA LYS A 20 2.97 16.42 2.87
C LYS A 20 2.99 15.60 1.60
N GLU A 21 2.80 16.23 0.46
CA GLU A 21 2.78 15.52 -0.83
C GLU A 21 4.17 14.99 -1.20
N GLU A 22 5.20 15.79 -1.00
CA GLU A 22 6.59 15.40 -1.21
C GLU A 22 6.99 14.27 -0.25
N GLN A 23 6.58 14.35 1.01
CA GLN A 23 6.82 13.30 2.00
C GLN A 23 6.11 11.99 1.62
N SER A 24 4.86 12.04 1.16
CA SER A 24 4.12 10.85 0.69
C SER A 24 4.80 10.21 -0.51
N LYS A 25 5.26 11.01 -1.47
CA LYS A 25 6.01 10.53 -2.63
C LYS A 25 7.34 9.88 -2.25
N ASN A 26 8.09 10.49 -1.34
CA ASN A 26 9.36 9.94 -0.86
C ASN A 26 9.15 8.63 -0.10
N ASN A 27 8.12 8.55 0.74
CA ASN A 27 7.72 7.33 1.43
C ASN A 27 7.33 6.22 0.45
N TYR A 28 6.51 6.54 -0.56
CA TYR A 28 6.13 5.59 -1.61
C TYR A 28 7.36 5.00 -2.31
N ILE A 29 8.32 5.85 -2.72
CA ILE A 29 9.54 5.39 -3.39
C ILE A 29 10.35 4.47 -2.47
N ALA A 30 10.49 4.82 -1.19
CA ALA A 30 11.22 4.03 -0.21
C ALA A 30 10.56 2.66 0.00
N TYR A 31 9.25 2.61 0.21
CA TYR A 31 8.49 1.35 0.38
C TYR A 31 8.55 0.49 -0.89
N LYS A 32 8.37 1.10 -2.08
CA LYS A 32 8.47 0.39 -3.35
C LYS A 32 9.83 -0.28 -3.53
N ASN A 33 10.91 0.46 -3.35
CA ASN A 33 12.26 -0.07 -3.52
C ASN A 33 12.57 -1.18 -2.51
N ASN A 34 12.21 -0.98 -1.24
CA ASN A 34 12.37 -1.99 -0.21
C ASN A 34 11.58 -3.27 -0.56
N LEU A 35 10.32 -3.14 -0.99
CA LEU A 35 9.48 -4.29 -1.32
C LEU A 35 9.99 -5.05 -2.56
N LEU A 36 10.54 -4.36 -3.55
CA LEU A 36 11.16 -5.01 -4.72
C LEU A 36 12.38 -5.84 -4.35
N GLU A 37 13.19 -5.38 -3.39
CA GLU A 37 14.44 -6.02 -2.96
C GLU A 37 14.25 -7.10 -1.88
N ILE A 38 13.08 -7.12 -1.21
CA ILE A 38 12.86 -8.03 -0.07
C ILE A 38 12.93 -9.50 -0.51
N ASP A 39 13.62 -10.31 0.29
CA ASP A 39 13.81 -11.76 0.09
C ASP A 39 13.33 -12.62 1.27
N HIS A 40 12.81 -11.99 2.33
CA HIS A 40 12.27 -12.66 3.49
C HIS A 40 10.80 -12.29 3.71
N TYR A 41 10.00 -13.28 4.11
CA TYR A 41 8.55 -13.14 4.20
C TYR A 41 8.05 -13.52 5.59
N THR A 42 6.92 -12.91 5.98
CA THR A 42 6.28 -13.15 7.27
C THR A 42 5.73 -14.58 7.31
N LYS A 43 6.16 -15.36 8.33
CA LYS A 43 5.77 -16.78 8.46
C LYS A 43 4.32 -16.98 8.91
N SER A 44 3.80 -16.08 9.75
CA SER A 44 2.45 -16.16 10.29
C SER A 44 1.71 -14.86 9.98
N ILE A 45 0.73 -14.95 9.10
CA ILE A 45 -0.05 -13.80 8.62
C ILE A 45 -1.40 -13.82 9.31
N PRO A 46 -1.82 -12.71 9.98
CA PRO A 46 -3.07 -12.66 10.75
C PRO A 46 -4.30 -12.33 9.89
N LEU A 47 -4.27 -12.64 8.60
CA LEU A 47 -5.39 -12.45 7.66
C LEU A 47 -5.21 -13.39 6.46
N ASP A 48 -6.23 -13.51 5.65
CA ASP A 48 -6.14 -14.20 4.36
C ASP A 48 -5.76 -13.19 3.27
N ILE A 49 -4.78 -13.55 2.43
CA ILE A 49 -4.39 -12.81 1.23
C ILE A 49 -4.74 -13.67 0.01
N ILE A 50 -5.67 -13.19 -0.82
CA ILE A 50 -6.16 -13.88 -2.00
C ILE A 50 -5.81 -13.06 -3.23
N VAL A 51 -5.28 -13.71 -4.26
CA VAL A 51 -4.99 -13.09 -5.55
C VAL A 51 -5.90 -13.66 -6.62
N ASN A 52 -6.63 -12.78 -7.29
CA ASN A 52 -7.43 -13.08 -8.46
C ASN A 52 -6.78 -12.48 -9.70
N LEU A 53 -6.82 -13.21 -10.81
CA LEU A 53 -6.34 -12.76 -12.11
C LEU A 53 -7.48 -12.88 -13.12
N GLU A 54 -7.70 -11.83 -13.89
CA GLU A 54 -8.71 -11.81 -14.94
C GLU A 54 -8.12 -11.24 -16.23
N ARG A 55 -8.36 -11.92 -17.37
CA ARG A 55 -7.97 -11.42 -18.69
C ARG A 55 -8.95 -10.32 -19.12
N LYS A 56 -8.47 -9.10 -19.25
CA LYS A 56 -9.26 -7.95 -19.68
C LYS A 56 -9.39 -7.89 -21.21
N ASP A 57 -8.28 -8.12 -21.90
CA ASP A 57 -8.19 -8.16 -23.35
C ASP A 57 -6.98 -9.00 -23.81
N ASN A 58 -6.62 -8.92 -25.11
CA ASN A 58 -5.51 -9.71 -25.64
C ASN A 58 -4.13 -9.31 -25.13
N GLN A 59 -4.00 -8.15 -24.50
CA GLN A 59 -2.71 -7.56 -24.08
C GLN A 59 -2.64 -7.28 -22.59
N THR A 60 -3.77 -7.37 -21.85
CA THR A 60 -3.83 -6.98 -20.46
C THR A 60 -4.49 -8.05 -19.58
N VAL A 61 -3.94 -8.20 -18.38
CA VAL A 61 -4.48 -9.01 -17.28
C VAL A 61 -4.63 -8.11 -16.07
N ASP A 62 -5.84 -8.02 -15.55
CA ASP A 62 -6.10 -7.37 -14.27
C ASP A 62 -5.77 -8.35 -13.13
N TYR A 63 -5.13 -7.85 -12.09
CA TYR A 63 -4.92 -8.57 -10.85
C TYR A 63 -5.61 -7.83 -9.70
N GLN A 64 -6.12 -8.60 -8.76
CA GLN A 64 -6.79 -8.12 -7.56
C GLN A 64 -6.19 -8.86 -6.36
N VAL A 65 -5.71 -8.12 -5.38
CA VAL A 65 -5.22 -8.66 -4.11
C VAL A 65 -6.22 -8.28 -3.02
N LEU A 66 -6.85 -9.30 -2.43
CA LEU A 66 -7.84 -9.17 -1.38
C LEU A 66 -7.19 -9.47 -0.03
N PHE A 67 -7.40 -8.59 0.93
CA PHE A 67 -7.08 -8.76 2.34
C PHE A 67 -8.39 -8.98 3.09
N GLN A 68 -8.57 -10.14 3.69
CA GLN A 68 -9.84 -10.49 4.35
C GLN A 68 -9.64 -11.43 5.54
N ASN A 69 -10.73 -11.66 6.29
CA ASN A 69 -10.75 -12.57 7.44
C ASN A 69 -9.63 -12.27 8.47
N PRO A 70 -9.53 -11.02 8.97
CA PRO A 70 -8.50 -10.68 9.95
C PRO A 70 -8.68 -11.50 11.23
N LYS A 71 -7.57 -11.98 11.81
CA LYS A 71 -7.53 -12.74 13.07
C LYS A 71 -7.26 -11.83 14.27
N GLU A 72 -6.92 -10.58 14.04
CA GLU A 72 -6.82 -9.49 15.00
C GLU A 72 -7.30 -8.19 14.35
N ASN A 73 -7.73 -7.22 15.14
CA ASN A 73 -8.10 -5.90 14.62
C ASN A 73 -6.85 -5.19 14.09
N MET A 74 -6.96 -4.64 12.91
CA MET A 74 -5.87 -3.96 12.21
C MET A 74 -6.31 -2.53 11.92
N HIS A 75 -5.65 -1.57 12.55
CA HIS A 75 -5.94 -0.14 12.45
C HIS A 75 -4.84 0.58 11.67
N LYS A 76 -5.19 1.70 11.05
CA LYS A 76 -4.26 2.56 10.31
C LYS A 76 -3.44 1.78 9.27
N ILE A 77 -4.13 0.91 8.54
CA ILE A 77 -3.51 0.05 7.53
C ILE A 77 -2.94 0.91 6.41
N LYS A 78 -1.68 0.62 6.09
CA LYS A 78 -1.04 0.99 4.84
C LYS A 78 -0.64 -0.28 4.12
N ALA A 79 -0.78 -0.29 2.80
CA ALA A 79 -0.41 -1.45 2.00
C ALA A 79 0.11 -1.03 0.63
N MET A 80 0.91 -1.89 0.04
CA MET A 80 1.42 -1.78 -1.33
C MET A 80 1.56 -3.16 -1.94
N VAL A 81 1.27 -3.26 -3.24
CA VAL A 81 1.53 -4.45 -4.04
C VAL A 81 2.42 -4.08 -5.20
N VAL A 82 3.54 -4.78 -5.37
CA VAL A 82 4.39 -4.65 -6.55
C VAL A 82 4.42 -5.95 -7.33
N ASN A 83 4.71 -5.89 -8.63
CA ASN A 83 4.83 -7.06 -9.50
C ASN A 83 6.07 -6.95 -10.40
N ASN A 84 6.42 -8.08 -11.02
CA ASN A 84 7.59 -8.20 -11.89
C ASN A 84 7.28 -7.98 -13.39
N TYR A 85 6.06 -7.65 -13.74
CA TYR A 85 5.60 -7.49 -15.13
C TYR A 85 5.34 -6.03 -15.50
N SER A 86 5.10 -5.20 -14.52
CA SER A 86 4.69 -3.82 -14.76
C SER A 86 5.90 -2.93 -14.95
N ASN A 87 5.91 -2.22 -16.06
CA ASN A 87 6.75 -1.03 -16.24
C ASN A 87 6.09 0.20 -15.59
N GLU A 88 5.02 -0.03 -14.82
CA GLU A 88 4.27 1.04 -14.15
C GLU A 88 5.16 1.78 -13.15
N ASN A 89 5.15 3.08 -13.29
CA ASN A 89 5.80 3.94 -12.31
C ASN A 89 5.02 4.02 -10.99
N ILE A 90 3.75 3.56 -10.98
CA ILE A 90 2.86 3.64 -9.84
C ILE A 90 2.19 2.28 -9.62
N PHE A 91 2.50 1.66 -8.49
CA PHE A 91 1.84 0.45 -7.99
C PHE A 91 0.67 0.80 -7.07
N PRO A 92 -0.36 -0.06 -6.96
CA PRO A 92 -1.50 0.19 -6.10
C PRO A 92 -1.11 0.23 -4.62
N THR A 93 -1.69 1.19 -3.89
CA THR A 93 -1.43 1.42 -2.46
C THR A 93 -2.71 1.75 -1.70
N ILE A 94 -2.65 1.54 -0.38
CA ILE A 94 -3.61 2.03 0.62
C ILE A 94 -2.83 2.85 1.65
N GLY A 95 -3.35 4.00 2.05
CA GLY A 95 -2.84 4.79 3.17
C GLY A 95 -1.48 5.47 2.95
N LEU A 96 -0.99 5.55 1.71
CA LEU A 96 0.24 6.27 1.36
C LEU A 96 -0.03 7.65 0.75
N PHE A 97 -1.08 7.76 -0.07
CA PHE A 97 -1.52 9.01 -0.69
C PHE A 97 -2.93 9.40 -0.26
N ASP A 98 -3.68 8.46 0.29
CA ASP A 98 -5.05 8.53 0.76
C ASP A 98 -5.12 8.29 2.27
N GLU A 99 -6.33 8.16 2.80
CA GLU A 99 -6.55 7.81 4.21
C GLU A 99 -6.17 6.33 4.46
N THR A 100 -5.70 6.07 5.68
CA THR A 100 -5.45 4.71 6.14
C THR A 100 -6.76 3.99 6.42
N GLU A 101 -6.78 2.68 6.18
CA GLU A 101 -7.94 1.82 6.34
C GLU A 101 -7.88 0.97 7.61
N GLU A 102 -8.93 0.21 7.85
CA GLU A 102 -9.05 -0.73 8.96
C GLU A 102 -9.60 -2.08 8.49
N LEU A 103 -9.11 -3.16 9.10
CA LEU A 103 -9.73 -4.48 9.04
C LEU A 103 -10.09 -4.93 10.44
N LEU A 104 -11.38 -5.20 10.69
CA LEU A 104 -11.90 -5.51 12.01
C LEU A 104 -12.51 -6.91 12.03
N ILE A 105 -12.18 -7.67 13.07
CA ILE A 105 -12.81 -8.98 13.35
C ILE A 105 -14.32 -8.77 13.52
N ASN A 106 -15.12 -9.61 12.89
CA ASN A 106 -16.59 -9.59 13.00
C ASN A 106 -17.28 -8.32 12.46
N SER A 107 -16.58 -7.44 11.77
CA SER A 107 -17.21 -6.34 11.04
C SER A 107 -17.74 -6.83 9.70
N GLN A 108 -18.95 -6.43 9.32
CA GLN A 108 -19.48 -6.68 7.96
C GLN A 108 -18.97 -5.66 6.94
N GLU A 109 -18.66 -4.45 7.38
CA GLU A 109 -18.23 -3.34 6.52
C GLU A 109 -16.71 -3.24 6.38
N LYS A 110 -15.98 -3.57 7.48
CA LYS A 110 -14.51 -3.44 7.57
C LYS A 110 -13.82 -4.81 7.69
N ASN A 111 -14.25 -5.79 6.91
CA ASN A 111 -13.69 -7.15 6.93
C ASN A 111 -12.88 -7.48 5.67
N LYS A 112 -12.81 -6.55 4.72
CA LYS A 112 -12.16 -6.75 3.43
C LYS A 112 -11.56 -5.43 2.91
N LEU A 113 -10.34 -5.50 2.40
CA LEU A 113 -9.69 -4.46 1.61
C LEU A 113 -9.20 -5.05 0.30
N GLU A 114 -9.00 -4.19 -0.69
CA GLU A 114 -8.62 -4.60 -2.04
C GLU A 114 -7.58 -3.65 -2.62
N LEU A 115 -6.58 -4.22 -3.27
CA LEU A 115 -5.65 -3.52 -4.16
C LEU A 115 -5.72 -4.16 -5.54
N SER A 116 -5.90 -3.33 -6.56
CA SER A 116 -6.02 -3.79 -7.95
C SER A 116 -5.03 -3.09 -8.86
N GLY A 117 -4.55 -3.80 -9.87
CA GLY A 117 -3.68 -3.26 -10.91
C GLY A 117 -3.78 -4.06 -12.19
N THR A 118 -3.10 -3.59 -13.23
CA THR A 118 -3.10 -4.21 -14.55
C THR A 118 -1.69 -4.59 -14.96
N ILE A 119 -1.55 -5.72 -15.63
CA ILE A 119 -0.29 -6.24 -16.20
C ILE A 119 -0.42 -6.27 -17.70
N GLU A 120 0.53 -5.67 -18.40
CA GLU A 120 0.64 -5.78 -19.85
C GLU A 120 1.31 -7.11 -20.24
N THR A 121 0.54 -8.02 -20.82
CA THR A 121 1.05 -9.32 -21.28
C THR A 121 0.11 -10.00 -22.26
N THR A 122 0.70 -10.64 -23.27
CA THR A 122 -0.01 -11.52 -24.20
C THR A 122 -0.02 -12.99 -23.76
N LYS A 123 0.70 -13.33 -22.66
CA LYS A 123 0.75 -14.69 -22.12
C LYS A 123 -0.60 -15.12 -21.56
N ASN A 124 -0.96 -16.39 -21.71
CA ASN A 124 -2.11 -16.95 -21.02
C ASN A 124 -1.92 -16.89 -19.50
N ILE A 125 -3.00 -16.66 -18.75
CA ILE A 125 -2.97 -16.59 -17.29
C ILE A 125 -2.33 -17.85 -16.69
N SER A 126 -2.64 -19.05 -17.22
CA SER A 126 -2.05 -20.32 -16.78
C SER A 126 -0.52 -20.42 -16.93
N ASN A 127 0.05 -19.62 -17.81
CA ASN A 127 1.49 -19.55 -18.08
C ASN A 127 2.16 -18.28 -17.50
N LEU A 128 1.39 -17.48 -16.81
CA LEU A 128 1.86 -16.24 -16.21
C LEU A 128 2.60 -16.57 -14.91
N LYS A 129 3.92 -16.47 -14.91
CA LYS A 129 4.73 -16.54 -13.68
C LYS A 129 4.67 -15.19 -12.99
N LEU A 130 3.54 -14.89 -12.41
CA LEU A 130 3.34 -13.66 -11.65
C LEU A 130 4.09 -13.78 -10.32
N ASN A 131 4.88 -12.76 -10.01
CA ASN A 131 5.52 -12.58 -8.73
C ASN A 131 4.98 -11.29 -8.13
N LEU A 132 3.94 -11.42 -7.31
CA LEU A 132 3.40 -10.30 -6.53
C LEU A 132 4.06 -10.30 -5.16
N LYS A 133 4.65 -9.17 -4.79
CA LYS A 133 5.12 -8.91 -3.44
C LYS A 133 4.17 -7.92 -2.78
N VAL A 134 3.74 -8.24 -1.58
CA VAL A 134 2.77 -7.49 -0.79
C VAL A 134 3.44 -7.02 0.50
N TRP A 135 3.28 -5.74 0.81
CA TRP A 135 3.62 -5.17 2.10
C TRP A 135 2.36 -4.59 2.75
N ILE A 136 2.20 -4.84 4.05
CA ILE A 136 1.14 -4.28 4.89
C ILE A 136 1.77 -3.78 6.19
N GLU A 137 1.48 -2.54 6.55
CA GLU A 137 1.78 -1.94 7.86
C GLU A 137 0.47 -1.64 8.57
N TYR A 138 0.36 -1.96 9.85
CA TYR A 138 -0.83 -1.66 10.64
C TYR A 138 -0.51 -1.49 12.12
N LYS A 139 -1.48 -1.03 12.90
CA LYS A 139 -1.45 -1.05 14.37
C LYS A 139 -2.49 -2.03 14.89
N ASN A 140 -2.11 -2.86 15.88
CA ASN A 140 -3.07 -3.70 16.61
C ASN A 140 -3.84 -2.89 17.68
N ASP A 141 -4.76 -3.53 18.42
CA ASP A 141 -5.51 -2.88 19.50
C ASP A 141 -4.62 -2.33 20.63
N ALA A 142 -3.45 -2.88 20.83
CA ALA A 142 -2.47 -2.35 21.79
C ALA A 142 -1.70 -1.13 21.26
N GLY A 143 -1.95 -0.72 20.00
CA GLY A 143 -1.23 0.38 19.34
C GLY A 143 0.16 0.01 18.83
N GLU A 144 0.54 -1.26 18.90
CA GLU A 144 1.82 -1.75 18.41
C GLU A 144 1.82 -1.77 16.87
N LYS A 145 2.88 -1.21 16.29
CA LYS A 145 3.12 -1.25 14.85
C LYS A 145 3.58 -2.65 14.44
N LYS A 146 2.94 -3.21 13.41
CA LYS A 146 3.29 -4.50 12.81
C LYS A 146 3.45 -4.37 11.30
N GLU A 147 4.30 -5.21 10.74
CA GLU A 147 4.54 -5.28 9.30
C GLU A 147 4.42 -6.71 8.80
N ILE A 148 3.82 -6.86 7.63
CA ILE A 148 3.67 -8.13 6.92
C ILE A 148 4.32 -7.98 5.55
N TYR A 149 5.13 -8.96 5.18
CA TYR A 149 5.70 -9.13 3.85
C TYR A 149 5.26 -10.49 3.32
N TYR A 150 4.63 -10.49 2.15
CA TYR A 150 4.09 -11.70 1.53
C TYR A 150 4.41 -11.73 0.05
N GLN A 151 4.60 -12.95 -0.48
CA GLN A 151 4.84 -13.19 -1.91
C GLN A 151 3.89 -14.28 -2.41
N VAL A 152 3.31 -14.05 -3.60
CA VAL A 152 2.51 -15.03 -4.35
C VAL A 152 3.31 -15.56 -5.52
#